data_27814daccb4785060d51d97203e7751f
#
_entry.id   27814daccb4785060d51d97203e7751f
#
_cell.length_a   1.000
_cell.length_b   1.000
_cell.length_c   1.000
_cell.angle_alpha   90.00
_cell.angle_beta   90.00
_cell.angle_gamma   90.00
#
_symmetry.space_group_name_H-M   'P 1'
#
loop_
_entity.id
_entity.type
_entity.pdbx_description
1 polymer ?
#
loop_
_entity_poly.entity_id
_entity_poly.type
_entity_poly.pdbx_seq_one_letter_code
_entity_poly.pdbx_strand_id
1 'polypeptide(L)'
;MAELTQPATVLSVTDVTPHVRQLVLQPKTQRILFQPGQWVSLQLPVGAKPPLNRAYSLAEPPSPTGQLTLVFDRVPNGIGSSYLYGLKAGDELLLSGPYGNFVLPLSFDRDLLFVSRYTGLVPIHCMLKQLAASGPLPQSVLIAVGPAESEWIYHDELLALAARYPSFRYVPMVVNGTNQEVVEATVKLLRPAVIGKPKVMPLLSGLKGFVRPLRAYLVETGYDRKEVKTETYD
;
A
#
# COMPACT_ATOMS: atom_id res chain seq x y z
N MET A 1 25.62 -0.19 0.43
CA MET A 1 25.80 -0.76 1.79
C MET A 1 24.63 -1.71 2.02
N ALA A 2 24.87 -2.91 2.57
CA ALA A 2 23.76 -3.79 2.97
C ALA A 2 22.98 -3.08 4.09
N GLU A 3 21.66 -3.00 3.93
CA GLU A 3 20.82 -2.35 4.95
C GLU A 3 20.82 -3.20 6.23
N LEU A 4 20.95 -2.52 7.36
CA LEU A 4 21.09 -3.17 8.66
C LEU A 4 19.79 -3.91 9.02
N THR A 5 19.89 -5.22 9.23
CA THR A 5 18.83 -5.97 9.92
C THR A 5 18.90 -5.67 11.41
N GLN A 6 17.81 -5.21 11.99
CA GLN A 6 17.74 -4.80 13.39
C GLN A 6 16.48 -5.33 14.09
N PRO A 7 16.51 -5.50 15.41
CA PRO A 7 15.31 -5.81 16.17
C PRO A 7 14.36 -4.61 16.25
N ALA A 8 13.08 -4.92 16.29
CA ALA A 8 12.01 -3.97 16.57
C ALA A 8 11.00 -4.59 17.54
N THR A 9 10.55 -3.78 18.49
CA THR A 9 9.50 -4.19 19.45
C THR A 9 8.12 -3.90 18.86
N VAL A 10 7.20 -4.83 18.99
CA VAL A 10 5.78 -4.63 18.73
C VAL A 10 5.21 -3.77 19.86
N LEU A 11 4.78 -2.56 19.55
CA LEU A 11 4.18 -1.64 20.53
C LEU A 11 2.68 -1.91 20.69
N SER A 12 1.99 -2.15 19.58
CA SER A 12 0.56 -2.44 19.59
C SER A 12 0.16 -3.33 18.43
N VAL A 13 -0.96 -4.04 18.62
CA VAL A 13 -1.62 -4.89 17.66
C VAL A 13 -3.09 -4.52 17.65
N THR A 14 -3.66 -4.27 16.47
CA THR A 14 -5.07 -3.89 16.32
C THR A 14 -5.67 -4.57 15.10
N ASP A 15 -6.83 -5.17 15.24
CA ASP A 15 -7.60 -5.66 14.09
C ASP A 15 -8.35 -4.49 13.45
N VAL A 16 -8.01 -4.18 12.18
CA VAL A 16 -8.60 -3.06 11.41
C VAL A 16 -9.91 -3.51 10.77
N THR A 17 -9.92 -4.75 10.27
CA THR A 17 -11.10 -5.46 9.76
C THR A 17 -11.06 -6.90 10.24
N PRO A 18 -12.07 -7.75 9.97
CA PRO A 18 -12.02 -9.16 10.34
C PRO A 18 -10.77 -9.91 9.83
N HIS A 19 -10.20 -9.48 8.70
CA HIS A 19 -9.04 -10.15 8.07
C HIS A 19 -7.83 -9.23 7.86
N VAL A 20 -7.85 -7.99 8.34
CA VAL A 20 -6.72 -7.06 8.26
C VAL A 20 -6.26 -6.63 9.64
N ARG A 21 -4.98 -6.70 9.87
CA ARG A 21 -4.33 -6.34 11.14
C ARG A 21 -3.30 -5.24 10.96
N GLN A 22 -3.20 -4.39 11.98
CA GLN A 22 -2.17 -3.37 12.11
C GLN A 22 -1.19 -3.76 13.21
N LEU A 23 0.10 -3.56 12.92
CA LEU A 23 1.18 -3.60 13.91
C LEU A 23 1.86 -2.24 13.95
N VAL A 24 2.13 -1.74 15.17
CA VAL A 24 3.02 -0.61 15.37
C VAL A 24 4.34 -1.14 15.93
N LEU A 25 5.44 -0.83 15.26
CA LEU A 25 6.78 -1.32 15.58
C LEU A 25 7.70 -0.17 15.99
N GLN A 26 8.57 -0.42 16.96
CA GLN A 26 9.66 0.48 17.36
C GLN A 26 11.00 -0.16 17.02
N PRO A 27 11.71 0.29 15.97
CA PRO A 27 13.08 -0.11 15.71
C PRO A 27 13.99 0.23 16.90
N LYS A 28 14.90 -0.70 17.28
CA LYS A 28 15.72 -0.56 18.50
C LYS A 28 17.12 0.01 18.27
N THR A 29 17.69 -0.19 17.08
CA THR A 29 19.10 0.18 16.83
C THR A 29 19.20 1.57 16.21
N GLN A 30 18.47 1.79 15.13
CA GLN A 30 18.44 3.07 14.44
C GLN A 30 17.07 3.34 13.83
N ARG A 31 16.76 4.62 13.69
CA ARG A 31 15.55 5.07 13.01
C ARG A 31 15.64 4.73 11.52
N ILE A 32 14.57 4.21 10.97
CA ILE A 32 14.43 4.00 9.53
C ILE A 32 13.85 5.27 8.90
N LEU A 33 14.65 5.94 8.07
CA LEU A 33 14.21 7.09 7.28
C LEU A 33 13.68 6.58 5.95
N PHE A 34 12.44 6.87 5.65
CA PHE A 34 11.76 6.36 4.45
C PHE A 34 10.89 7.42 3.79
N GLN A 35 10.51 7.15 2.55
CA GLN A 35 9.50 7.91 1.81
C GLN A 35 8.18 7.11 1.77
N PRO A 36 7.00 7.77 1.85
CA PRO A 36 5.72 7.11 1.67
C PRO A 36 5.67 6.28 0.39
N GLY A 37 5.19 5.04 0.52
CA GLY A 37 5.19 4.04 -0.54
C GLY A 37 6.33 3.03 -0.47
N GLN A 38 7.34 3.26 0.38
CA GLN A 38 8.39 2.27 0.66
C GLN A 38 7.91 1.21 1.66
N TRP A 39 8.66 0.12 1.75
CA TRP A 39 8.38 -1.06 2.56
C TRP A 39 9.60 -1.50 3.39
N VAL A 40 9.35 -2.33 4.37
CA VAL A 40 10.36 -3.02 5.17
C VAL A 40 10.26 -4.52 4.98
N SER A 41 11.40 -5.22 5.09
CA SER A 41 11.45 -6.67 5.11
C SER A 41 11.44 -7.16 6.55
N LEU A 42 10.47 -7.99 6.92
CA LEU A 42 10.44 -8.71 8.18
C LEU A 42 11.09 -10.09 8.01
N GLN A 43 12.02 -10.42 8.90
CA GLN A 43 12.58 -11.76 8.99
C GLN A 43 11.80 -12.54 10.05
N LEU A 44 10.98 -13.49 9.59
CA LEU A 44 10.08 -14.25 10.43
C LEU A 44 10.73 -15.59 10.82
N PRO A 45 10.75 -15.98 12.12
CA PRO A 45 11.38 -17.21 12.58
C PRO A 45 10.50 -18.43 12.32
N VAL A 46 9.91 -18.53 11.14
CA VAL A 46 9.00 -19.61 10.70
C VAL A 46 9.38 -20.13 9.33
N GLY A 47 8.93 -21.33 9.00
CA GLY A 47 9.26 -22.01 7.75
C GLY A 47 10.53 -22.85 7.84
N ALA A 48 11.07 -23.21 6.67
CA ALA A 48 12.36 -23.90 6.56
C ALA A 48 13.52 -22.93 6.79
N LYS A 49 14.73 -23.45 7.05
CA LYS A 49 15.94 -22.61 7.06
C LYS A 49 16.34 -22.26 5.63
N PRO A 50 16.65 -20.97 5.32
CA PRO A 50 16.72 -19.80 6.19
C PRO A 50 15.34 -19.26 6.63
N PRO A 51 15.29 -18.35 7.62
CA PRO A 51 14.05 -17.70 8.05
C PRO A 51 13.29 -17.05 6.89
N LEU A 52 11.96 -17.00 7.01
CA LEU A 52 11.09 -16.46 5.99
C LEU A 52 11.16 -14.93 5.96
N ASN A 53 11.56 -14.34 4.84
CA ASN A 53 11.51 -12.90 4.64
C ASN A 53 10.20 -12.48 3.95
N ARG A 54 9.54 -11.44 4.48
CA ARG A 54 8.31 -10.87 3.90
C ARG A 54 8.37 -9.35 3.89
N ALA A 55 7.98 -8.79 2.77
CA ALA A 55 7.88 -7.35 2.55
C ALA A 55 6.54 -6.81 3.02
N TYR A 56 6.56 -5.67 3.73
CA TYR A 56 5.35 -4.96 4.18
C TYR A 56 5.51 -3.47 3.94
N SER A 57 4.56 -2.90 3.21
CA SER A 57 4.51 -1.45 2.96
C SER A 57 4.27 -0.70 4.27
N LEU A 58 4.90 0.46 4.38
CA LEU A 58 4.73 1.35 5.52
C LEU A 58 3.41 2.11 5.38
N ALA A 59 2.56 2.02 6.40
CA ALA A 59 1.18 2.49 6.37
C ALA A 59 1.01 3.96 6.77
N GLU A 60 1.93 4.48 7.59
CA GLU A 60 1.93 5.85 8.09
C GLU A 60 3.16 6.61 7.62
N PRO A 61 3.07 7.92 7.36
CA PRO A 61 4.22 8.76 7.08
C PRO A 61 5.28 8.71 8.19
N PRO A 62 6.55 9.09 7.90
CA PRO A 62 7.59 9.14 8.92
C PRO A 62 7.17 9.96 10.14
N SER A 63 7.19 9.36 11.32
CA SER A 63 6.82 10.00 12.58
C SER A 63 8.05 10.55 13.33
N PRO A 64 7.89 11.57 14.17
CA PRO A 64 8.99 12.05 15.04
C PRO A 64 9.53 10.99 16.00
N THR A 65 8.72 10.02 16.39
CA THR A 65 9.12 8.91 17.28
C THR A 65 9.91 7.81 16.58
N GLY A 66 9.92 7.79 15.24
CA GLY A 66 10.56 6.72 14.45
C GLY A 66 9.79 5.40 14.46
N GLN A 67 8.54 5.41 14.91
CA GLN A 67 7.65 4.25 14.86
C GLN A 67 7.28 3.94 13.42
N LEU A 68 7.08 2.65 13.14
CA LEU A 68 6.66 2.12 11.86
C LEU A 68 5.30 1.44 12.03
N THR A 69 4.37 1.76 11.15
CA THR A 69 3.06 1.10 11.12
C THR A 69 2.96 0.20 9.90
N LEU A 70 2.60 -1.05 10.12
CA LEU A 70 2.33 -2.04 9.09
C LEU A 70 0.86 -2.43 9.13
N VAL A 71 0.25 -2.58 7.97
CA VAL A 71 -1.14 -3.07 7.82
C VAL A 71 -1.13 -4.16 6.76
N PHE A 72 -1.66 -5.32 7.10
CA PHE A 72 -1.59 -6.51 6.25
C PHE A 72 -2.78 -7.43 6.48
N ASP A 73 -3.14 -8.18 5.45
CA ASP A 73 -4.22 -9.14 5.49
C ASP A 73 -3.76 -10.54 5.92
N ARG A 74 -4.72 -11.32 6.40
CA ARG A 74 -4.54 -12.71 6.74
C ARG A 74 -4.61 -13.57 5.48
N VAL A 75 -3.46 -14.07 5.04
CA VAL A 75 -3.39 -14.99 3.92
C VAL A 75 -3.83 -16.39 4.40
N PRO A 76 -4.86 -17.01 3.81
CA PRO A 76 -5.27 -18.36 4.15
C PRO A 76 -4.10 -19.35 4.02
N ASN A 77 -3.86 -20.14 5.05
CA ASN A 77 -2.73 -21.09 5.14
C ASN A 77 -1.33 -20.46 4.99
N GLY A 78 -1.23 -19.13 5.04
CA GLY A 78 0.04 -18.42 4.97
C GLY A 78 0.82 -18.52 6.28
N ILE A 79 2.00 -19.16 6.24
CA ILE A 79 2.85 -19.37 7.44
C ILE A 79 3.26 -18.02 8.04
N GLY A 80 3.66 -17.06 7.19
CA GLY A 80 4.10 -15.74 7.64
C GLY A 80 2.99 -14.92 8.25
N SER A 81 1.83 -14.82 7.59
CA SER A 81 0.67 -14.10 8.13
C SER A 81 0.15 -14.73 9.41
N SER A 82 0.11 -16.07 9.50
CA SER A 82 -0.28 -16.77 10.72
C SER A 82 0.65 -16.45 11.89
N TYR A 83 1.96 -16.38 11.67
CA TYR A 83 2.92 -15.97 12.68
C TYR A 83 2.65 -14.52 13.14
N LEU A 84 2.48 -13.58 12.22
CA LEU A 84 2.23 -12.17 12.53
C LEU A 84 0.89 -11.97 13.26
N TYR A 85 -0.11 -12.81 12.98
CA TYR A 85 -1.38 -12.81 13.70
C TYR A 85 -1.27 -13.36 15.14
N GLY A 86 -0.20 -14.09 15.46
CA GLY A 86 0.10 -14.56 16.81
C GLY A 86 0.83 -13.55 17.70
N LEU A 87 1.32 -12.45 17.12
CA LEU A 87 2.09 -11.43 17.83
C LEU A 87 1.21 -10.58 18.76
N LYS A 88 1.84 -10.10 19.83
CA LYS A 88 1.26 -9.20 20.83
C LYS A 88 2.26 -8.10 21.19
N ALA A 89 1.77 -7.08 21.86
CA ALA A 89 2.63 -6.01 22.39
C ALA A 89 3.74 -6.59 23.29
N GLY A 90 4.95 -6.11 23.11
CA GLY A 90 6.16 -6.58 23.76
C GLY A 90 6.96 -7.64 22.98
N ASP A 91 6.38 -8.30 21.99
CA ASP A 91 7.11 -9.22 21.13
C ASP A 91 8.15 -8.51 20.27
N GLU A 92 9.14 -9.27 19.79
CA GLU A 92 10.21 -8.73 18.95
C GLU A 92 10.22 -9.37 17.57
N LEU A 93 10.56 -8.54 16.59
CA LEU A 93 10.77 -8.93 15.19
C LEU A 93 12.14 -8.43 14.72
N LEU A 94 12.72 -9.11 13.73
CA LEU A 94 13.84 -8.60 12.96
C LEU A 94 13.32 -7.95 11.68
N LEU A 95 13.80 -6.74 11.39
CA LEU A 95 13.45 -6.03 10.17
C LEU A 95 14.65 -5.31 9.54
N SER A 96 14.54 -5.08 8.26
CA SER A 96 15.48 -4.28 7.48
C SER A 96 14.72 -3.39 6.48
N GLY A 97 15.33 -2.31 6.05
CA GLY A 97 14.76 -1.34 5.11
C GLY A 97 15.25 0.09 5.36
N PRO A 98 14.71 1.06 4.61
CA PRO A 98 13.56 0.94 3.71
C PRO A 98 13.96 0.42 2.32
N TYR A 99 12.99 -0.18 1.63
CA TYR A 99 13.13 -0.66 0.26
C TYR A 99 12.01 -0.11 -0.62
N GLY A 100 12.17 -0.27 -1.94
CA GLY A 100 11.13 0.05 -2.92
C GLY A 100 11.27 1.42 -3.56
N ASN A 101 10.74 1.48 -4.80
CA ASN A 101 10.75 2.69 -5.65
C ASN A 101 9.32 3.16 -5.99
N PHE A 102 8.32 2.63 -5.29
CA PHE A 102 6.93 3.05 -5.43
C PHE A 102 6.69 4.31 -4.60
N VAL A 103 7.31 5.40 -5.01
CA VAL A 103 7.27 6.69 -4.31
C VAL A 103 6.86 7.80 -5.26
N LEU A 104 6.26 8.86 -4.72
CA LEU A 104 6.02 10.09 -5.49
C LEU A 104 7.34 10.81 -5.73
N PRO A 105 7.54 11.44 -6.90
CA PRO A 105 8.67 12.34 -7.11
C PRO A 105 8.52 13.58 -6.23
N LEU A 106 9.63 14.27 -5.96
CA LEU A 106 9.64 15.51 -5.16
C LEU A 106 8.76 16.62 -5.78
N SER A 107 8.65 16.64 -7.11
CA SER A 107 7.76 17.52 -7.84
C SER A 107 7.11 16.74 -8.99
N PHE A 108 5.87 17.05 -9.29
CA PHE A 108 5.16 16.48 -10.43
C PHE A 108 4.24 17.53 -11.06
N ASP A 109 4.15 17.48 -12.37
CA ASP A 109 3.35 18.37 -13.22
C ASP A 109 2.12 17.67 -13.79
N ARG A 110 1.70 16.56 -13.16
CA ARG A 110 0.65 15.67 -13.61
C ARG A 110 -0.34 15.43 -12.48
N ASP A 111 -1.60 15.20 -12.83
CA ASP A 111 -2.61 14.69 -11.91
C ASP A 111 -2.23 13.27 -11.46
N LEU A 112 -2.64 12.88 -10.27
CA LEU A 112 -2.36 11.56 -9.72
C LEU A 112 -3.54 10.61 -9.95
N LEU A 113 -3.24 9.42 -10.44
CA LEU A 113 -4.22 8.35 -10.61
C LEU A 113 -3.78 7.12 -9.82
N PHE A 114 -4.36 6.95 -8.66
CA PHE A 114 -4.12 5.80 -7.80
C PHE A 114 -5.13 4.71 -8.09
N VAL A 115 -4.65 3.47 -8.20
CA VAL A 115 -5.49 2.28 -8.32
C VAL A 115 -4.97 1.22 -7.38
N SER A 116 -5.81 0.76 -6.46
CA SER A 116 -5.41 -0.22 -5.45
C SER A 116 -6.40 -1.36 -5.34
N ARG A 117 -5.90 -2.52 -4.92
CA ARG A 117 -6.74 -3.64 -4.49
C ARG A 117 -6.38 -4.03 -3.07
N TYR A 118 -7.40 -4.01 -2.19
CA TYR A 118 -7.36 -4.45 -0.81
C TYR A 118 -6.20 -3.80 -0.03
N THR A 119 -5.31 -4.57 0.60
CA THR A 119 -4.15 -4.05 1.32
C THR A 119 -3.13 -3.34 0.41
N GLY A 120 -3.25 -3.44 -0.92
CA GLY A 120 -2.55 -2.55 -1.86
C GLY A 120 -2.85 -1.07 -1.65
N LEU A 121 -3.92 -0.73 -0.92
CA LEU A 121 -4.22 0.65 -0.54
C LEU A 121 -3.20 1.23 0.47
N VAL A 122 -2.52 0.40 1.25
CA VAL A 122 -1.61 0.83 2.34
C VAL A 122 -0.55 1.84 1.89
N PRO A 123 0.30 1.58 0.89
CA PRO A 123 1.32 2.54 0.47
C PRO A 123 0.72 3.83 -0.13
N ILE A 124 -0.44 3.72 -0.80
CA ILE A 124 -1.13 4.88 -1.38
C ILE A 124 -1.73 5.75 -0.28
N HIS A 125 -2.34 5.15 0.74
CA HIS A 125 -2.84 5.88 1.92
C HIS A 125 -1.71 6.66 2.62
N CYS A 126 -0.56 6.03 2.82
CA CYS A 126 0.63 6.68 3.37
C CYS A 126 1.05 7.92 2.53
N MET A 127 1.04 7.80 1.19
CA MET A 127 1.31 8.94 0.28
C MET A 127 0.28 10.05 0.44
N LEU A 128 -1.01 9.72 0.45
CA LEU A 128 -2.10 10.70 0.59
C LEU A 128 -2.04 11.44 1.93
N LYS A 129 -1.74 10.75 3.02
CA LYS A 129 -1.53 11.37 4.34
C LYS A 129 -0.36 12.36 4.32
N GLN A 130 0.76 11.98 3.72
CA GLN A 130 1.92 12.86 3.60
C GLN A 130 1.60 14.10 2.75
N LEU A 131 0.92 13.92 1.62
CA LEU A 131 0.50 15.04 0.77
C LEU A 131 -0.43 15.99 1.52
N ALA A 132 -1.45 15.47 2.20
CA ALA A 132 -2.40 16.27 2.97
C ALA A 132 -1.75 17.02 4.15
N ALA A 133 -0.70 16.46 4.75
CA ALA A 133 0.08 17.12 5.80
C ALA A 133 1.01 18.22 5.24
N SER A 134 1.39 18.12 3.96
CA SER A 134 2.31 19.07 3.32
C SER A 134 1.59 20.28 2.69
N GLY A 135 0.26 20.21 2.52
CA GLY A 135 -0.53 21.31 1.92
C GLY A 135 -1.78 20.82 1.18
N PRO A 136 -2.31 21.62 0.26
CA PRO A 136 -3.44 21.22 -0.57
C PRO A 136 -3.10 19.98 -1.40
N LEU A 137 -4.04 19.04 -1.49
CA LEU A 137 -3.87 17.88 -2.35
C LEU A 137 -3.85 18.29 -3.83
N PRO A 138 -2.95 17.72 -4.64
CA PRO A 138 -3.00 17.87 -6.10
C PRO A 138 -4.26 17.22 -6.66
N GLN A 139 -4.60 17.54 -7.91
CA GLN A 139 -5.67 16.84 -8.62
C GLN A 139 -5.38 15.35 -8.62
N SER A 140 -6.26 14.58 -8.02
CA SER A 140 -6.01 13.16 -7.80
C SER A 140 -7.30 12.34 -7.74
N VAL A 141 -7.21 11.12 -8.26
CA VAL A 141 -8.28 10.12 -8.22
C VAL A 141 -7.72 8.85 -7.59
N LEU A 142 -8.46 8.28 -6.65
CA LEU A 142 -8.18 6.96 -6.09
C LEU A 142 -9.33 6.01 -6.43
N ILE A 143 -9.05 4.99 -7.22
CA ILE A 143 -9.92 3.82 -7.41
C ILE A 143 -9.45 2.75 -6.43
N ALA A 144 -10.24 2.47 -5.40
CA ALA A 144 -9.94 1.45 -4.41
C ALA A 144 -10.89 0.27 -4.54
N VAL A 145 -10.34 -0.92 -4.77
CA VAL A 145 -11.10 -2.14 -4.97
C VAL A 145 -10.96 -3.04 -3.75
N GLY A 146 -12.07 -3.30 -3.07
CA GLY A 146 -12.15 -4.18 -1.90
C GLY A 146 -12.88 -5.49 -2.19
N PRO A 147 -12.67 -6.55 -1.39
CA PRO A 147 -13.36 -7.83 -1.55
C PRO A 147 -14.80 -7.79 -0.98
N ALA A 148 -15.03 -6.97 0.04
CA ALA A 148 -16.32 -6.79 0.72
C ALA A 148 -16.34 -5.44 1.46
N GLU A 149 -17.53 -4.93 1.78
CA GLU A 149 -17.66 -3.68 2.56
C GLU A 149 -17.06 -3.80 3.97
N SER A 150 -17.20 -4.95 4.61
CA SER A 150 -16.62 -5.24 5.93
C SER A 150 -15.08 -5.28 5.96
N GLU A 151 -14.45 -5.29 4.79
CA GLU A 151 -13.00 -5.34 4.62
C GLU A 151 -12.40 -4.01 4.14
N TRP A 152 -13.16 -2.93 4.14
CA TRP A 152 -12.63 -1.61 3.84
C TRP A 152 -11.64 -1.15 4.91
N ILE A 153 -10.41 -0.88 4.50
CA ILE A 153 -9.41 -0.19 5.30
C ILE A 153 -9.42 1.30 4.95
N TYR A 154 -9.26 2.18 5.94
CA TYR A 154 -9.19 3.64 5.77
C TYR A 154 -10.41 4.30 5.10
N HIS A 155 -11.55 3.61 4.99
CA HIS A 155 -12.70 4.09 4.23
C HIS A 155 -13.18 5.46 4.71
N ASP A 156 -13.44 5.59 6.01
CA ASP A 156 -13.93 6.82 6.60
C ASP A 156 -12.90 7.96 6.50
N GLU A 157 -11.62 7.66 6.66
CA GLU A 157 -10.54 8.63 6.48
C GLU A 157 -10.48 9.15 5.03
N LEU A 158 -10.65 8.26 4.04
CA LEU A 158 -10.64 8.62 2.62
C LEU A 158 -11.90 9.40 2.21
N LEU A 159 -13.06 9.08 2.79
CA LEU A 159 -14.29 9.88 2.61
C LEU A 159 -14.11 11.29 3.19
N ALA A 160 -13.56 11.38 4.41
CA ALA A 160 -13.29 12.68 5.04
C ALA A 160 -12.25 13.49 4.24
N LEU A 161 -11.24 12.82 3.68
CA LEU A 161 -10.24 13.45 2.82
C LEU A 161 -10.88 14.01 1.53
N ALA A 162 -11.76 13.24 0.88
CA ALA A 162 -12.48 13.67 -0.31
C ALA A 162 -13.46 14.82 -0.02
N ALA A 163 -14.10 14.83 1.14
CA ALA A 163 -14.94 15.92 1.58
C ALA A 163 -14.15 17.21 1.85
N ARG A 164 -12.92 17.08 2.36
CA ARG A 164 -12.05 18.22 2.69
C ARG A 164 -11.36 18.83 1.46
N TYR A 165 -10.98 18.01 0.48
CA TYR A 165 -10.20 18.43 -0.69
C TYR A 165 -10.96 18.17 -1.99
N PRO A 166 -11.60 19.19 -2.61
CA PRO A 166 -12.30 19.04 -3.89
C PRO A 166 -11.42 18.54 -5.05
N SER A 167 -10.09 18.67 -4.92
CA SER A 167 -9.10 18.13 -5.86
C SER A 167 -8.88 16.63 -5.73
N PHE A 168 -9.40 15.98 -4.68
CA PHE A 168 -9.27 14.55 -4.45
C PHE A 168 -10.61 13.84 -4.63
N ARG A 169 -10.64 12.84 -5.50
CA ARG A 169 -11.80 12.00 -5.73
C ARG A 169 -11.52 10.57 -5.27
N TYR A 170 -12.32 10.08 -4.33
CA TYR A 170 -12.30 8.70 -3.87
C TYR A 170 -13.40 7.88 -4.53
N VAL A 171 -13.05 6.76 -5.16
CA VAL A 171 -13.95 5.86 -5.89
C VAL A 171 -13.80 4.45 -5.31
N PRO A 172 -14.50 4.13 -4.22
CA PRO A 172 -14.52 2.77 -3.68
C PRO A 172 -15.36 1.85 -4.55
N MET A 173 -14.92 0.60 -4.73
CA MET A 173 -15.63 -0.43 -5.47
C MET A 173 -15.46 -1.79 -4.78
N VAL A 174 -16.55 -2.48 -4.49
CA VAL A 174 -16.53 -3.88 -4.02
C VAL A 174 -16.65 -4.80 -5.21
N VAL A 175 -15.69 -5.71 -5.36
CA VAL A 175 -15.74 -6.80 -6.34
C VAL A 175 -15.27 -8.08 -5.68
N ASN A 176 -16.21 -8.99 -5.48
CA ASN A 176 -15.94 -10.35 -5.02
C ASN A 176 -15.97 -11.29 -6.23
N GLY A 177 -14.81 -11.73 -6.70
CA GLY A 177 -14.70 -12.56 -7.88
C GLY A 177 -13.26 -12.95 -8.19
N THR A 178 -13.08 -13.57 -9.34
CA THR A 178 -11.76 -13.93 -9.87
C THR A 178 -10.90 -12.70 -10.16
N ASN A 179 -9.60 -12.88 -10.27
CA ASN A 179 -8.71 -11.77 -10.65
C ASN A 179 -9.12 -11.13 -11.99
N GLN A 180 -9.61 -11.92 -12.93
CA GLN A 180 -10.07 -11.42 -14.24
C GLN A 180 -11.29 -10.50 -14.08
N GLU A 181 -12.31 -10.91 -13.36
CA GLU A 181 -13.53 -10.11 -13.12
C GLU A 181 -13.20 -8.80 -12.40
N VAL A 182 -12.31 -8.86 -11.42
CA VAL A 182 -11.84 -7.66 -10.69
C VAL A 182 -11.11 -6.70 -11.62
N VAL A 183 -10.23 -7.21 -12.49
CA VAL A 183 -9.50 -6.39 -13.48
C VAL A 183 -10.46 -5.77 -14.47
N GLU A 184 -11.39 -6.55 -15.04
CA GLU A 184 -12.38 -6.05 -16.00
C GLU A 184 -13.27 -4.94 -15.40
N ALA A 185 -13.75 -5.13 -14.17
CA ALA A 185 -14.53 -4.12 -13.45
C ALA A 185 -13.69 -2.84 -13.20
N THR A 186 -12.42 -3.02 -12.81
CA THR A 186 -11.51 -1.89 -12.59
C THR A 186 -11.22 -1.13 -13.89
N VAL A 187 -11.01 -1.82 -15.00
CA VAL A 187 -10.81 -1.21 -16.33
C VAL A 187 -11.99 -0.36 -16.74
N LYS A 188 -13.24 -0.79 -16.46
CA LYS A 188 -14.43 0.01 -16.76
C LYS A 188 -14.43 1.37 -16.04
N LEU A 189 -13.99 1.41 -14.77
CA LEU A 189 -13.86 2.65 -14.01
C LEU A 189 -12.62 3.47 -14.41
N LEU A 190 -11.53 2.80 -14.77
CA LEU A 190 -10.26 3.42 -15.13
C LEU A 190 -10.34 4.10 -16.51
N ARG A 191 -11.05 3.49 -17.45
CA ARG A 191 -11.13 3.91 -18.86
C ARG A 191 -11.45 5.39 -19.05
N PRO A 192 -12.47 6.00 -18.39
CA PRO A 192 -12.76 7.43 -18.54
C PRO A 192 -11.60 8.34 -18.08
N ALA A 193 -10.81 7.90 -17.11
CA ALA A 193 -9.70 8.66 -16.57
C ALA A 193 -8.43 8.60 -17.43
N VAL A 194 -8.33 7.66 -18.38
CA VAL A 194 -7.11 7.44 -19.18
C VAL A 194 -7.32 7.54 -20.69
N ILE A 195 -8.58 7.63 -21.14
CA ILE A 195 -8.89 7.76 -22.57
C ILE A 195 -8.31 9.09 -23.12
N GLY A 196 -7.66 9.03 -24.28
CA GLY A 196 -6.98 10.19 -24.85
C GLY A 196 -5.64 10.51 -24.19
N LYS A 197 -5.13 9.64 -23.33
CA LYS A 197 -3.84 9.79 -22.62
C LYS A 197 -3.71 11.16 -21.93
N PRO A 198 -4.58 11.51 -20.99
CA PRO A 198 -4.42 12.75 -20.22
C PRO A 198 -3.09 12.74 -19.45
N LYS A 199 -2.63 13.94 -19.06
CA LYS A 199 -1.38 14.11 -18.32
C LYS A 199 -1.54 13.68 -16.86
N VAL A 200 -1.72 12.38 -16.63
CA VAL A 200 -1.80 11.77 -15.29
C VAL A 200 -0.60 10.88 -15.00
N MET A 201 -0.29 10.69 -13.74
CA MET A 201 0.69 9.72 -13.25
C MET A 201 -0.04 8.53 -12.66
N PRO A 202 -0.07 7.36 -13.34
CA PRO A 202 -0.69 6.16 -12.82
C PRO A 202 0.20 5.47 -11.77
N LEU A 203 -0.40 5.15 -10.60
CA LEU A 203 0.22 4.40 -9.51
C LEU A 203 -0.69 3.23 -9.15
N LEU A 204 -0.22 2.00 -9.41
CA LEU A 204 -0.98 0.76 -9.22
C LEU A 204 -0.40 -0.05 -8.08
N SER A 205 -1.22 -0.51 -7.14
CA SER A 205 -0.75 -1.34 -6.02
C SER A 205 -1.70 -2.47 -5.68
N GLY A 206 -1.14 -3.67 -5.40
CA GLY A 206 -1.88 -4.87 -5.05
C GLY A 206 -1.20 -6.16 -5.51
N LEU A 207 -1.96 -7.25 -5.54
CA LEU A 207 -1.46 -8.54 -6.01
C LEU A 207 -1.03 -8.48 -7.48
N LYS A 208 -0.02 -9.27 -7.83
CA LYS A 208 0.54 -9.37 -9.19
C LYS A 208 -0.52 -9.64 -10.26
N GLY A 209 -1.50 -10.51 -9.96
CA GLY A 209 -2.63 -10.83 -10.87
C GLY A 209 -3.60 -9.66 -11.12
N PHE A 210 -3.57 -8.61 -10.29
CA PHE A 210 -4.33 -7.38 -10.48
C PHE A 210 -3.49 -6.29 -11.16
N VAL A 211 -2.29 -6.05 -10.67
CA VAL A 211 -1.45 -4.93 -11.13
C VAL A 211 -0.93 -5.13 -12.56
N ARG A 212 -0.49 -6.35 -12.91
CA ARG A 212 0.11 -6.60 -14.24
C ARG A 212 -0.85 -6.37 -15.41
N PRO A 213 -2.10 -6.91 -15.38
CA PRO A 213 -3.06 -6.65 -16.45
C PRO A 213 -3.45 -5.17 -16.56
N LEU A 214 -3.62 -4.47 -15.44
CA LEU A 214 -3.93 -3.03 -15.46
C LEU A 214 -2.77 -2.21 -16.04
N ARG A 215 -1.51 -2.56 -15.70
CA ARG A 215 -0.35 -1.93 -16.32
C ARG A 215 -0.29 -2.18 -17.83
N ALA A 216 -0.58 -3.41 -18.28
CA ALA A 216 -0.65 -3.73 -19.71
C ALA A 216 -1.70 -2.87 -20.41
N TYR A 217 -2.91 -2.80 -19.85
CA TYR A 217 -3.99 -1.94 -20.35
C TYR A 217 -3.57 -0.47 -20.49
N LEU A 218 -2.92 0.10 -19.47
CA LEU A 218 -2.42 1.48 -19.53
C LEU A 218 -1.37 1.68 -20.62
N VAL A 219 -0.48 0.72 -20.82
CA VAL A 219 0.51 0.78 -21.92
C VAL A 219 -0.19 0.70 -23.28
N GLU A 220 -1.20 -0.15 -23.44
CA GLU A 220 -2.02 -0.24 -24.67
C GLU A 220 -2.79 1.07 -24.94
N THR A 221 -3.17 1.82 -23.91
CA THR A 221 -3.79 3.15 -24.05
C THR A 221 -2.78 4.27 -24.33
N GLY A 222 -1.49 3.95 -24.42
CA GLY A 222 -0.43 4.85 -24.88
C GLY A 222 0.49 5.40 -23.78
N TYR A 223 0.34 5.01 -22.51
CA TYR A 223 1.31 5.39 -21.46
C TYR A 223 2.63 4.63 -21.66
N ASP A 224 3.77 5.30 -21.47
CA ASP A 224 5.05 4.59 -21.41
C ASP A 224 5.09 3.67 -20.18
N ARG A 225 5.70 2.50 -20.36
CA ARG A 225 5.84 1.52 -19.26
C ARG A 225 6.51 2.11 -18.02
N LYS A 226 7.42 3.08 -18.19
CA LYS A 226 8.13 3.75 -17.10
C LYS A 226 7.27 4.80 -16.40
N GLU A 227 6.25 5.33 -17.08
CA GLU A 227 5.30 6.28 -16.50
C GLU A 227 4.33 5.62 -15.51
N VAL A 228 4.04 4.32 -15.70
CA VAL A 228 3.15 3.55 -14.83
C VAL A 228 3.93 2.99 -13.66
N LYS A 229 3.84 3.62 -12.51
CA LYS A 229 4.44 3.13 -11.26
C LYS A 229 3.65 1.97 -10.69
N THR A 230 4.32 0.96 -10.19
CA THR A 230 3.65 -0.24 -9.66
C THR A 230 4.32 -0.76 -8.41
N GLU A 231 3.51 -1.19 -7.44
CA GLU A 231 3.91 -2.02 -6.30
C GLU A 231 3.12 -3.33 -6.35
N THR A 232 3.82 -4.46 -6.29
CA THR A 232 3.18 -5.78 -6.41
C THR A 232 3.52 -6.66 -5.24
N TYR A 233 2.50 -7.32 -4.71
CA TYR A 233 2.62 -8.38 -3.70
C TYR A 233 2.47 -9.75 -4.35
N ASP A 234 3.13 -10.75 -3.78
CA ASP A 234 3.03 -12.18 -4.14
C ASP A 234 2.53 -13.00 -2.94
#